data_e7cd2e7c8001bbaa879c695f83387c27
#
_entry.id   e7cd2e7c8001bbaa879c695f83387c27
#
_cell.length_a   1.000
_cell.length_b   1.000
_cell.length_c   1.000
_cell.angle_alpha   90.00
_cell.angle_beta   90.00
_cell.angle_gamma   90.00
#
_symmetry.space_group_name_H-M   'P 1'
#
loop_
_entity.id
_entity.type
_entity.pdbx_description
1 polymer ?
#
loop_
_entity_poly.entity_id
_entity_poly.type
_entity_poly.pdbx_seq_one_letter_code
_entity_poly.pdbx_strand_id
1 'polypeptide(L)'
;RRAGRPLADAAVPEQSIANGTVQLIILEAHLGAVRVEGTRYFSAERIKAALRTRPGEPLMAGIMFSDLDWLNKNPFRRIDLVYERGADLSTTDVVLRVTEQRPWSAFAGYDNDNVDALGRDRWFAGVRAGNLWGREHQASLLYSQGRDTGTYRALAFDYILPLLWRDQLAVTASIAEPRVAGSVFASEGRSWRLGFRYGREFPRTRLWELDWA
;
A
#
# COMPACT_ATOMS: atom_id res chain seq x y z
N ARG A 1 -27.38 3.65 -5.29
CA ARG A 1 -26.03 3.17 -5.60
C ARG A 1 -25.06 4.29 -6.03
N ARG A 2 -25.52 5.37 -6.66
CA ARG A 2 -24.66 6.49 -7.09
C ARG A 2 -24.15 7.39 -5.95
N ALA A 3 -24.72 7.33 -4.75
CA ALA A 3 -24.35 8.16 -3.60
C ALA A 3 -23.20 7.56 -2.74
N GLY A 4 -22.46 6.56 -3.25
CA GLY A 4 -21.35 5.95 -2.50
C GLY A 4 -21.76 4.92 -1.43
N ARG A 5 -23.02 4.55 -1.39
CA ARG A 5 -23.59 3.56 -0.47
C ARG A 5 -23.86 2.25 -1.22
N PRO A 6 -22.96 1.25 -1.15
CA PRO A 6 -23.02 0.06 -2.01
C PRO A 6 -24.17 -0.87 -1.66
N LEU A 7 -24.63 -0.84 -0.42
CA LEU A 7 -25.60 -1.77 0.16
C LEU A 7 -26.86 -1.07 0.67
N ALA A 8 -27.28 0.04 0.04
CA ALA A 8 -28.59 0.61 0.30
C ALA A 8 -29.63 -0.17 -0.50
N ASP A 9 -30.63 -0.71 0.17
CA ASP A 9 -31.78 -1.35 -0.43
C ASP A 9 -33.04 -0.50 -0.23
N ALA A 10 -33.93 -0.51 -1.21
CA ALA A 10 -35.19 0.21 -1.13
C ALA A 10 -36.33 -0.81 -1.30
N ALA A 11 -37.14 -0.94 -0.27
CA ALA A 11 -38.31 -1.79 -0.27
C ALA A 11 -39.58 -0.95 -0.28
N VAL A 12 -40.54 -1.38 -1.04
CA VAL A 12 -41.91 -0.87 -0.99
C VAL A 12 -42.71 -1.86 -0.12
N PRO A 13 -43.12 -1.48 1.11
CA PRO A 13 -43.94 -2.35 1.92
C PRO A 13 -45.31 -2.54 1.28
N GLU A 14 -45.99 -3.64 1.61
CA GLU A 14 -47.38 -3.78 1.24
C GLU A 14 -48.19 -2.62 1.85
N GLN A 15 -48.78 -1.80 1.00
CA GLN A 15 -49.49 -0.60 1.38
C GLN A 15 -50.68 -0.34 0.48
N SER A 16 -51.74 0.18 1.08
CA SER A 16 -52.85 0.72 0.32
C SER A 16 -52.51 2.14 -0.11
N ILE A 17 -52.43 2.38 -1.41
CA ILE A 17 -52.17 3.71 -1.98
C ILE A 17 -53.46 4.53 -1.85
N ALA A 18 -53.70 5.08 -0.66
CA ALA A 18 -54.72 6.09 -0.45
C ALA A 18 -54.06 7.48 -0.64
N ASN A 19 -54.71 8.36 -1.37
CA ASN A 19 -54.27 9.73 -1.60
C ASN A 19 -52.97 9.93 -2.43
N GLY A 20 -52.60 8.95 -3.27
CA GLY A 20 -51.44 9.12 -4.17
C GLY A 20 -50.08 9.12 -3.49
N THR A 21 -49.97 8.78 -2.20
CA THR A 21 -48.73 8.72 -1.45
C THR A 21 -48.19 7.29 -1.40
N VAL A 22 -46.93 7.09 -1.82
CA VAL A 22 -46.20 5.82 -1.75
C VAL A 22 -45.13 5.91 -0.68
N GLN A 23 -45.12 4.99 0.27
CA GLN A 23 -44.07 4.88 1.27
C GLN A 23 -42.93 4.02 0.73
N LEU A 24 -41.71 4.52 0.85
CA LEU A 24 -40.46 3.81 0.52
C LEU A 24 -39.66 3.62 1.80
N ILE A 25 -39.28 2.39 2.09
CA ILE A 25 -38.33 2.08 3.17
C ILE A 25 -36.95 1.98 2.55
N ILE A 26 -36.06 2.87 2.97
CA ILE A 26 -34.66 2.82 2.57
C ILE A 26 -33.88 2.19 3.71
N LEU A 27 -33.30 1.02 3.47
CA LEU A 27 -32.43 0.33 4.41
C LEU A 27 -30.98 0.69 4.07
N GLU A 28 -30.34 1.41 4.98
CA GLU A 28 -28.91 1.70 4.90
C GLU A 28 -28.14 0.61 5.66
N ALA A 29 -27.13 0.04 5.02
CA ALA A 29 -26.28 -0.95 5.67
C ALA A 29 -25.31 -0.25 6.65
N HIS A 30 -25.30 -0.73 7.87
CA HIS A 30 -24.35 -0.33 8.92
C HIS A 30 -23.30 -1.42 9.09
N LEU A 31 -22.08 -1.03 9.47
CA LEU A 31 -21.03 -1.99 9.77
C LEU A 31 -21.40 -2.81 11.00
N GLY A 32 -21.51 -4.11 10.84
CA GLY A 32 -21.65 -5.08 11.92
C GLY A 32 -20.28 -5.41 12.51
N ALA A 33 -19.90 -6.66 12.48
CA ALA A 33 -18.60 -7.12 12.94
C ALA A 33 -17.51 -6.97 11.86
N VAL A 34 -16.27 -6.77 12.30
CA VAL A 34 -15.07 -6.85 11.44
C VAL A 34 -14.27 -8.08 11.83
N ARG A 35 -14.05 -8.97 10.87
CA ARG A 35 -13.20 -10.15 11.01
C ARG A 35 -12.00 -10.04 10.10
N VAL A 36 -10.86 -10.55 10.57
CA VAL A 36 -9.61 -10.60 9.81
C VAL A 36 -9.17 -12.07 9.76
N GLU A 37 -8.99 -12.59 8.57
CA GLU A 37 -8.65 -13.99 8.34
C GLU A 37 -7.36 -14.11 7.53
N GLY A 38 -6.59 -15.19 7.75
CA GLY A 38 -5.40 -15.52 6.96
C GLY A 38 -4.11 -14.84 7.41
N THR A 39 -4.09 -14.15 8.56
CA THR A 39 -2.88 -13.52 9.09
C THR A 39 -1.92 -14.54 9.70
N ARG A 40 -0.63 -14.39 9.41
CA ARG A 40 0.47 -15.18 9.96
C ARG A 40 1.64 -14.30 10.44
N TYR A 41 2.01 -13.31 9.66
CA TYR A 41 3.16 -12.43 9.90
C TYR A 41 2.74 -11.02 10.30
N PHE A 42 1.55 -10.59 9.92
CA PHE A 42 1.01 -9.28 10.24
C PHE A 42 -0.06 -9.39 11.35
N SER A 43 -0.20 -8.33 12.13
CA SER A 43 -1.16 -8.31 13.23
C SER A 43 -2.58 -8.05 12.71
N ALA A 44 -3.51 -8.98 13.00
CA ALA A 44 -4.93 -8.82 12.71
C ALA A 44 -5.51 -7.56 13.39
N GLU A 45 -5.08 -7.28 14.62
CA GLU A 45 -5.54 -6.10 15.37
C GLU A 45 -5.12 -4.79 14.71
N ARG A 46 -3.89 -4.72 14.16
CA ARG A 46 -3.43 -3.55 13.42
C ARG A 46 -4.21 -3.35 12.12
N ILE A 47 -4.47 -4.43 11.38
CA ILE A 47 -5.26 -4.41 10.17
C ILE A 47 -6.67 -3.92 10.48
N LYS A 48 -7.31 -4.45 11.52
CA LYS A 48 -8.63 -4.03 11.97
C LYS A 48 -8.65 -2.57 12.43
N ALA A 49 -7.64 -2.15 13.21
CA ALA A 49 -7.52 -0.78 13.70
C ALA A 49 -7.30 0.26 12.59
N ALA A 50 -6.81 -0.16 11.42
CA ALA A 50 -6.62 0.71 10.27
C ALA A 50 -7.93 1.06 9.54
N LEU A 51 -9.05 0.39 9.80
CA LEU A 51 -10.35 0.79 9.28
C LEU A 51 -10.87 2.02 10.02
N ARG A 52 -11.38 3.00 9.27
CA ARG A 52 -11.98 4.22 9.84
C ARG A 52 -13.40 4.00 10.33
N THR A 53 -14.17 3.20 9.59
CA THR A 53 -15.56 2.90 9.95
C THR A 53 -15.61 1.97 11.16
N ARG A 54 -16.37 2.34 12.15
CA ARG A 54 -16.58 1.56 13.38
C ARG A 54 -17.87 0.75 13.30
N PRO A 55 -17.98 -0.37 14.07
CA PRO A 55 -19.25 -1.09 14.19
C PRO A 55 -20.39 -0.15 14.58
N GLY A 56 -21.52 -0.28 13.90
CA GLY A 56 -22.70 0.58 14.05
C GLY A 56 -22.73 1.82 13.15
N GLU A 57 -21.63 2.19 12.49
CA GLU A 57 -21.61 3.32 11.56
C GLU A 57 -22.06 2.93 10.15
N PRO A 58 -22.59 3.88 9.37
CA PRO A 58 -22.98 3.62 7.98
C PRO A 58 -21.80 3.16 7.11
N LEU A 59 -22.02 2.11 6.33
CA LEU A 59 -21.03 1.60 5.38
C LEU A 59 -20.94 2.50 4.15
N MET A 60 -19.81 3.19 4.02
CA MET A 60 -19.49 4.01 2.85
C MET A 60 -18.43 3.34 2.00
N ALA A 61 -18.76 2.97 0.76
CA ALA A 61 -17.85 2.26 -0.14
C ALA A 61 -16.54 3.02 -0.36
N GLY A 62 -16.59 4.32 -0.56
CA GLY A 62 -15.41 5.14 -0.80
C GLY A 62 -14.42 5.11 0.38
N ILE A 63 -14.94 5.09 1.62
CA ILE A 63 -14.11 4.97 2.82
C ILE A 63 -13.48 3.58 2.87
N MET A 64 -14.28 2.53 2.68
CA MET A 64 -13.80 1.14 2.74
C MET A 64 -12.75 0.85 1.67
N PHE A 65 -12.95 1.31 0.43
CA PHE A 65 -11.94 1.14 -0.62
C PHE A 65 -10.66 1.93 -0.35
N SER A 66 -10.76 3.15 0.14
CA SER A 66 -9.57 3.92 0.54
C SER A 66 -8.82 3.28 1.71
N ASP A 67 -9.54 2.62 2.64
CA ASP A 67 -8.94 1.87 3.74
C ASP A 67 -8.22 0.62 3.20
N LEU A 68 -8.83 -0.06 2.24
CA LEU A 68 -8.25 -1.22 1.58
C LEU A 68 -7.00 -0.86 0.77
N ASP A 69 -7.04 0.24 0.02
CA ASP A 69 -5.88 0.75 -0.74
C ASP A 69 -4.72 1.06 0.20
N TRP A 70 -4.99 1.70 1.34
CA TRP A 70 -3.98 1.94 2.37
C TRP A 70 -3.37 0.65 2.90
N LEU A 71 -4.20 -0.31 3.27
CA LEU A 71 -3.77 -1.60 3.79
C LEU A 71 -2.95 -2.39 2.79
N ASN A 72 -3.22 -2.24 1.49
CA ASN A 72 -2.52 -2.93 0.39
C ASN A 72 -1.24 -2.22 -0.09
N LYS A 73 -0.81 -1.14 0.56
CA LYS A 73 0.49 -0.51 0.23
C LYS A 73 1.69 -1.36 0.62
N ASN A 74 1.53 -2.29 1.55
CA ASN A 74 2.61 -3.19 1.93
C ASN A 74 2.70 -4.33 0.90
N PRO A 75 3.82 -4.49 0.16
CA PRO A 75 3.94 -5.47 -0.92
C PRO A 75 4.00 -6.93 -0.44
N PHE A 76 4.18 -7.16 0.87
CA PHE A 76 4.27 -8.50 1.44
C PHE A 76 2.91 -9.08 1.88
N ARG A 77 1.84 -8.34 1.67
CA ARG A 77 0.48 -8.82 1.90
C ARG A 77 -0.48 -8.27 0.86
N ARG A 78 -1.56 -8.99 0.66
CA ARG A 78 -2.74 -8.56 -0.08
C ARG A 78 -3.97 -8.81 0.78
N ILE A 79 -4.84 -7.84 0.86
CA ILE A 79 -6.08 -7.90 1.62
C ILE A 79 -7.24 -7.71 0.65
N ASP A 80 -8.16 -8.64 0.68
CA ASP A 80 -9.42 -8.58 -0.07
C ASP A 80 -10.56 -8.34 0.93
N LEU A 81 -11.52 -7.51 0.51
CA LEU A 81 -12.69 -7.15 1.30
C LEU A 81 -13.89 -7.99 0.87
N VAL A 82 -14.50 -8.69 1.80
CA VAL A 82 -15.72 -9.46 1.58
C VAL A 82 -16.80 -8.93 2.51
N TYR A 83 -17.98 -8.68 1.95
CA TYR A 83 -19.17 -8.33 2.71
C TYR A 83 -19.99 -9.59 2.98
N GLU A 84 -20.38 -9.78 4.23
CA GLU A 84 -21.26 -10.86 4.66
C GLU A 84 -22.49 -10.27 5.35
N ARG A 85 -23.58 -11.05 5.41
CA ARG A 85 -24.77 -10.63 6.13
C ARG A 85 -24.45 -10.56 7.62
N GLY A 86 -24.77 -9.45 8.26
CA GLY A 86 -24.63 -9.28 9.70
C GLY A 86 -25.72 -9.99 10.50
N ALA A 87 -25.62 -9.90 11.81
CA ALA A 87 -26.60 -10.49 12.72
C ALA A 87 -27.99 -9.85 12.61
N ASP A 88 -28.04 -8.54 12.37
CA ASP A 88 -29.27 -7.78 12.21
C ASP A 88 -29.55 -7.48 10.74
N LEU A 89 -30.84 -7.28 10.38
CA LEU A 89 -31.28 -7.04 9.00
C LEU A 89 -30.62 -5.82 8.33
N SER A 90 -30.23 -4.81 9.11
CA SER A 90 -29.57 -3.58 8.62
C SER A 90 -28.06 -3.59 8.77
N THR A 91 -27.46 -4.68 9.26
CA THR A 91 -26.03 -4.79 9.47
C THR A 91 -25.35 -5.64 8.41
N THR A 92 -24.12 -5.27 8.06
CA THR A 92 -23.26 -5.99 7.14
C THR A 92 -21.91 -6.19 7.81
N ASP A 93 -21.51 -7.43 7.94
CA ASP A 93 -20.18 -7.80 8.44
C ASP A 93 -19.14 -7.64 7.35
N VAL A 94 -17.95 -7.26 7.77
CA VAL A 94 -16.79 -7.11 6.89
C VAL A 94 -15.74 -8.16 7.24
N VAL A 95 -15.39 -8.97 6.26
CA VAL A 95 -14.30 -9.94 6.37
C VAL A 95 -13.14 -9.45 5.53
N LEU A 96 -12.00 -9.21 6.18
CA LEU A 96 -10.74 -8.89 5.54
C LEU A 96 -9.94 -10.18 5.37
N ARG A 97 -9.89 -10.69 4.15
CA ARG A 97 -9.10 -11.89 3.80
C ARG A 97 -7.69 -11.47 3.45
N VAL A 98 -6.75 -11.91 4.25
CA VAL A 98 -5.33 -11.55 4.12
C VAL A 98 -4.56 -12.71 3.51
N THR A 99 -3.90 -12.44 2.39
CA THR A 99 -2.92 -13.33 1.78
C THR A 99 -1.54 -12.74 2.02
N GLU A 100 -0.67 -13.46 2.71
CA GLU A 100 0.65 -12.98 3.11
C GLU A 100 1.78 -13.73 2.42
N GLN A 101 2.84 -13.00 2.15
CA GLN A 101 4.15 -13.55 1.82
C GLN A 101 5.08 -13.39 3.02
N ARG A 102 6.20 -14.11 3.04
CA ARG A 102 7.24 -13.87 4.04
C ARG A 102 7.64 -12.39 4.00
N PRO A 103 7.62 -11.67 5.13
CA PRO A 103 7.87 -10.22 5.12
C PRO A 103 9.37 -9.87 4.97
N TRP A 104 10.12 -10.72 4.35
CA TRP A 104 11.51 -10.50 3.96
C TRP A 104 11.88 -11.31 2.72
N SER A 105 12.78 -10.78 1.92
CA SER A 105 13.36 -11.45 0.77
C SER A 105 14.81 -11.03 0.59
N ALA A 106 15.62 -11.95 0.08
CA ALA A 106 16.98 -11.66 -0.38
C ALA A 106 17.05 -12.01 -1.86
N PHE A 107 17.82 -11.25 -2.61
CA PHE A 107 18.05 -11.47 -4.02
C PHE A 107 19.48 -11.09 -4.40
N ALA A 108 19.97 -11.74 -5.43
CA ALA A 108 21.26 -11.39 -6.04
C ALA A 108 21.12 -11.58 -7.56
N GLY A 109 21.92 -10.85 -8.30
CA GLY A 109 21.91 -10.94 -9.74
C GLY A 109 23.17 -10.35 -10.37
N TYR A 110 23.20 -10.51 -11.67
CA TYR A 110 24.24 -10.00 -12.54
C TYR A 110 23.57 -9.33 -13.75
N ASP A 111 24.08 -8.22 -14.18
CA ASP A 111 23.71 -7.59 -15.45
C ASP A 111 24.95 -7.01 -16.15
N ASN A 112 24.80 -6.71 -17.42
CA ASN A 112 25.82 -6.06 -18.26
C ASN A 112 25.31 -4.73 -18.83
N ASP A 113 24.42 -4.08 -18.13
CA ASP A 113 23.72 -2.87 -18.54
C ASP A 113 24.37 -1.58 -18.02
N ASN A 114 25.60 -1.69 -17.52
CA ASN A 114 26.35 -0.54 -17.04
C ASN A 114 27.05 0.19 -18.21
N VAL A 115 27.48 1.42 -17.96
CA VAL A 115 28.20 2.22 -18.96
C VAL A 115 29.62 1.71 -19.16
N ASP A 116 30.18 1.77 -20.40
CA ASP A 116 31.49 1.26 -20.75
C ASP A 116 32.61 1.84 -19.87
N ALA A 117 32.52 3.12 -19.49
CA ALA A 117 33.50 3.79 -18.65
C ALA A 117 33.65 3.21 -17.22
N LEU A 118 32.63 2.51 -16.72
CA LEU A 118 32.63 1.86 -15.41
C LEU A 118 32.74 0.31 -15.51
N GLY A 119 32.88 -0.21 -16.73
CA GLY A 119 32.77 -1.63 -17.03
C GLY A 119 31.31 -2.08 -17.11
N ARG A 120 30.96 -2.82 -18.16
CA ARG A 120 29.57 -3.23 -18.41
C ARG A 120 29.02 -4.17 -17.35
N ASP A 121 29.86 -5.04 -16.86
CA ASP A 121 29.49 -6.12 -15.94
C ASP A 121 29.22 -5.58 -14.52
N ARG A 122 28.05 -5.89 -13.96
CA ARG A 122 27.68 -5.49 -12.61
C ARG A 122 27.03 -6.64 -11.84
N TRP A 123 27.50 -6.86 -10.63
CA TRP A 123 26.89 -7.75 -9.65
C TRP A 123 26.10 -6.95 -8.64
N PHE A 124 24.97 -7.47 -8.24
CA PHE A 124 24.18 -6.86 -7.18
C PHE A 124 23.61 -7.90 -6.23
N ALA A 125 23.44 -7.51 -4.97
CA ALA A 125 22.74 -8.28 -3.97
C ALA A 125 21.94 -7.34 -3.07
N GLY A 126 20.76 -7.80 -2.62
CA GLY A 126 19.92 -6.99 -1.78
C GLY A 126 19.03 -7.80 -0.86
N VAL A 127 18.54 -7.11 0.14
CA VAL A 127 17.56 -7.63 1.10
C VAL A 127 16.40 -6.65 1.22
N ARG A 128 15.20 -7.16 1.45
CA ARG A 128 13.99 -6.38 1.69
C ARG A 128 13.27 -6.95 2.90
N ALA A 129 12.74 -6.07 3.73
CA ALA A 129 11.88 -6.43 4.85
C ALA A 129 10.63 -5.55 4.85
N GLY A 130 9.45 -6.13 5.12
CA GLY A 130 8.14 -5.44 5.02
C GLY A 130 7.34 -5.37 6.31
N ASN A 131 7.87 -5.89 7.41
CA ASN A 131 7.22 -5.84 8.70
C ASN A 131 8.23 -5.77 9.86
N LEU A 132 9.13 -4.79 9.78
CA LEU A 132 10.12 -4.60 10.82
C LEU A 132 9.43 -4.27 12.15
N TRP A 133 9.86 -4.96 13.21
CA TRP A 133 9.33 -4.84 14.57
C TRP A 133 7.81 -5.05 14.70
N GLY A 134 7.17 -5.73 13.73
CA GLY A 134 5.72 -5.92 13.72
C GLY A 134 4.92 -4.61 13.52
N ARG A 135 5.58 -3.55 13.04
CA ARG A 135 4.98 -2.21 12.84
C ARG A 135 4.74 -1.85 11.39
N GLU A 136 4.90 -2.82 10.49
CA GLU A 136 4.73 -2.64 9.03
C GLU A 136 5.75 -1.69 8.39
N HIS A 137 6.82 -1.35 9.10
CA HIS A 137 7.91 -0.61 8.53
C HIS A 137 8.60 -1.45 7.46
N GLN A 138 8.97 -0.82 6.37
CA GLN A 138 9.65 -1.48 5.26
C GLN A 138 11.06 -0.94 5.14
N ALA A 139 12.00 -1.83 4.86
CA ALA A 139 13.37 -1.44 4.55
C ALA A 139 13.91 -2.25 3.38
N SER A 140 14.76 -1.64 2.60
CA SER A 140 15.56 -2.32 1.60
C SER A 140 17.02 -1.88 1.66
N LEU A 141 17.91 -2.81 1.41
CA LEU A 141 19.34 -2.56 1.27
C LEU A 141 19.79 -3.23 -0.02
N LEU A 142 20.44 -2.47 -0.90
CA LEU A 142 20.98 -2.94 -2.16
C LEU A 142 22.46 -2.58 -2.23
N TYR A 143 23.30 -3.56 -2.42
CA TYR A 143 24.69 -3.40 -2.76
C TYR A 143 24.91 -3.76 -4.22
N SER A 144 25.70 -2.98 -4.93
CA SER A 144 26.12 -3.27 -6.30
C SER A 144 27.58 -2.94 -6.51
N GLN A 145 28.24 -3.73 -7.36
CA GLN A 145 29.64 -3.52 -7.74
C GLN A 145 29.89 -3.92 -9.20
N GLY A 146 30.85 -3.26 -9.82
CA GLY A 146 31.37 -3.67 -11.12
C GLY A 146 32.14 -5.00 -11.03
N ARG A 147 32.46 -5.61 -12.18
CA ARG A 147 33.26 -6.84 -12.25
C ARG A 147 34.54 -6.73 -11.48
N ASP A 148 35.29 -5.62 -11.69
CA ASP A 148 36.42 -5.27 -10.88
C ASP A 148 35.95 -4.38 -9.74
N THR A 149 36.17 -4.81 -8.50
CA THR A 149 35.77 -4.08 -7.28
C THR A 149 36.36 -2.66 -7.22
N GLY A 150 37.38 -2.36 -8.03
CA GLY A 150 37.99 -1.06 -8.17
C GLY A 150 37.25 -0.05 -9.07
N THR A 151 36.33 -0.49 -9.92
CA THR A 151 35.70 0.40 -10.93
C THR A 151 34.41 1.05 -10.46
N TYR A 152 33.59 0.32 -9.72
CA TYR A 152 32.30 0.80 -9.25
C TYR A 152 31.85 0.06 -8.00
N ARG A 153 31.40 0.79 -7.01
CA ARG A 153 30.68 0.27 -5.83
C ARG A 153 29.55 1.21 -5.48
N ALA A 154 28.41 0.68 -5.11
CA ALA A 154 27.31 1.46 -4.60
C ALA A 154 26.54 0.71 -3.53
N LEU A 155 26.03 1.45 -2.55
CA LEU A 155 25.12 0.98 -1.53
C LEU A 155 23.92 1.91 -1.51
N ALA A 156 22.72 1.33 -1.57
CA ALA A 156 21.48 2.06 -1.46
C ALA A 156 20.62 1.48 -0.32
N PHE A 157 20.02 2.36 0.44
CA PHE A 157 19.12 2.03 1.54
C PHE A 157 17.85 2.83 1.40
N ASP A 158 16.71 2.15 1.52
CA ASP A 158 15.40 2.77 1.58
C ASP A 158 14.68 2.31 2.85
N TYR A 159 13.96 3.22 3.47
CA TYR A 159 13.15 2.95 4.63
C TYR A 159 11.82 3.67 4.53
N ILE A 160 10.72 2.93 4.69
CA ILE A 160 9.35 3.45 4.63
C ILE A 160 8.70 3.25 5.99
N LEU A 161 8.24 4.34 6.56
CA LEU A 161 7.54 4.42 7.82
C LEU A 161 6.07 4.78 7.55
N PRO A 162 5.12 3.84 7.68
CA PRO A 162 3.71 4.16 7.67
C PRO A 162 3.34 4.86 8.99
N LEU A 163 2.70 6.02 8.88
CA LEU A 163 2.28 6.83 10.02
C LEU A 163 0.82 6.51 10.39
N LEU A 164 0.47 6.70 11.65
CA LEU A 164 -0.86 6.35 12.18
C LEU A 164 -2.00 7.12 11.50
N TRP A 165 -1.72 8.32 11.01
CA TRP A 165 -2.69 9.17 10.29
C TRP A 165 -2.69 8.98 8.78
N ARG A 166 -2.21 7.78 8.31
CA ARG A 166 -2.20 7.34 6.89
C ARG A 166 -1.29 8.12 5.96
N ASP A 167 -0.32 8.78 6.49
CA ASP A 167 0.77 9.33 5.72
C ASP A 167 1.96 8.35 5.72
N GLN A 168 2.89 8.55 4.81
CA GLN A 168 4.12 7.76 4.74
C GLN A 168 5.32 8.69 4.75
N LEU A 169 6.31 8.36 5.58
CA LEU A 169 7.62 8.96 5.50
C LEU A 169 8.57 7.94 4.87
N ALA A 170 9.23 8.33 3.77
CA ALA A 170 10.28 7.54 3.17
C ALA A 170 11.62 8.25 3.33
N VAL A 171 12.61 7.50 3.75
CA VAL A 171 14.00 7.94 3.87
C VAL A 171 14.81 7.10 2.88
N THR A 172 15.57 7.77 2.02
CA THR A 172 16.47 7.12 1.07
C THR A 172 17.90 7.59 1.33
N ALA A 173 18.85 6.67 1.35
CA ALA A 173 20.26 7.00 1.45
C ALA A 173 21.03 6.18 0.42
N SER A 174 21.98 6.79 -0.25
CA SER A 174 22.88 6.06 -1.15
C SER A 174 24.26 6.65 -1.16
N ILE A 175 25.23 5.78 -1.38
CA ILE A 175 26.61 6.12 -1.61
C ILE A 175 27.10 5.37 -2.85
N ALA A 176 27.83 6.03 -3.72
CA ALA A 176 28.42 5.42 -4.90
C ALA A 176 29.86 5.94 -5.08
N GLU A 177 30.74 5.03 -5.43
CA GLU A 177 32.18 5.28 -5.67
C GLU A 177 32.53 4.78 -7.08
N PRO A 178 32.26 5.59 -8.12
CA PRO A 178 32.71 5.29 -9.47
C PRO A 178 34.22 5.62 -9.60
N ARG A 179 34.96 4.74 -10.28
CA ARG A 179 36.35 4.94 -10.66
C ARG A 179 36.49 4.67 -12.16
N VAL A 180 36.68 5.71 -12.90
CA VAL A 180 36.89 5.61 -14.35
C VAL A 180 38.38 5.42 -14.62
N ALA A 181 38.75 4.24 -15.09
CA ALA A 181 40.11 3.97 -15.58
C ALA A 181 40.17 4.36 -17.06
N GLY A 182 40.67 5.52 -17.36
CA GLY A 182 40.92 5.95 -18.74
C GLY A 182 42.41 6.08 -19.04
N SER A 183 42.82 5.89 -20.30
CA SER A 183 44.22 5.99 -20.73
C SER A 183 44.77 7.41 -20.65
N VAL A 184 43.92 8.43 -20.54
CA VAL A 184 44.32 9.85 -20.54
C VAL A 184 43.92 10.56 -19.23
N PHE A 185 42.81 10.17 -18.61
CA PHE A 185 42.33 10.75 -17.36
C PHE A 185 41.75 9.64 -16.49
N ALA A 186 42.40 9.35 -15.37
CA ALA A 186 41.77 8.58 -14.29
C ALA A 186 40.96 9.53 -13.43
N SER A 187 39.68 9.23 -13.25
CA SER A 187 38.79 10.02 -12.37
C SER A 187 38.20 9.12 -11.29
N GLU A 188 38.43 9.51 -10.05
CA GLU A 188 37.78 8.91 -8.89
C GLU A 188 36.70 9.87 -8.38
N GLY A 189 35.50 9.35 -8.17
CA GLY A 189 34.40 10.11 -7.61
C GLY A 189 33.79 9.42 -6.39
N ARG A 190 33.26 10.21 -5.47
CA ARG A 190 32.39 9.71 -4.40
C ARG A 190 31.17 10.57 -4.36
N SER A 191 30.01 9.95 -4.48
CA SER A 191 28.74 10.63 -4.36
C SER A 191 27.93 10.03 -3.21
N TRP A 192 27.24 10.89 -2.51
CA TRP A 192 26.25 10.44 -1.54
C TRP A 192 24.94 11.19 -1.74
N ARG A 193 23.85 10.55 -1.41
CA ARG A 193 22.51 11.14 -1.46
C ARG A 193 21.75 10.77 -0.21
N LEU A 194 21.09 11.74 0.38
CA LEU A 194 20.12 11.56 1.44
C LEU A 194 18.83 12.24 1.00
N GLY A 195 17.74 11.52 1.04
CA GLY A 195 16.43 12.01 0.61
C GLY A 195 15.35 11.70 1.65
N PHE A 196 14.44 12.64 1.81
CA PHE A 196 13.24 12.48 2.62
C PHE A 196 12.03 12.77 1.74
N ARG A 197 11.03 11.90 1.79
CA ARG A 197 9.77 12.10 1.10
C ARG A 197 8.63 11.85 2.06
N TYR A 198 7.81 12.86 2.24
CA TYR A 198 6.55 12.76 2.95
C TYR A 198 5.42 12.60 1.93
N GLY A 199 4.64 11.57 2.07
CA GLY A 199 3.51 11.27 1.21
C GLY A 199 2.20 11.31 1.99
N ARG A 200 1.29 12.15 1.56
CA ARG A 200 -0.08 12.22 2.06
C ARG A 200 -1.06 11.86 0.96
N GLU A 201 -2.00 10.99 1.26
CA GLU A 201 -3.11 10.72 0.36
C GLU A 201 -4.25 11.72 0.61
N PHE A 202 -4.53 12.51 -0.42
CA PHE A 202 -5.77 13.28 -0.42
C PHE A 202 -6.92 12.37 -0.85
N PRO A 203 -8.08 12.42 -0.16
CA PRO A 203 -9.25 11.69 -0.60
C PRO A 203 -9.55 12.09 -2.05
N ARG A 204 -9.64 11.09 -2.94
CA ARG A 204 -10.12 11.31 -4.31
C ARG A 204 -11.58 11.70 -4.24
N THR A 205 -11.85 12.98 -4.10
CA THR A 205 -13.18 13.52 -4.37
C THR A 205 -13.38 13.46 -5.88
N ARG A 206 -14.40 12.76 -6.31
CA ARG A 206 -14.83 12.57 -7.72
C ARG A 206 -15.17 13.87 -8.48
N LEU A 207 -14.84 15.04 -7.94
CA LEU A 207 -15.20 16.37 -8.44
C LEU A 207 -14.29 16.88 -9.57
N TRP A 208 -13.29 16.10 -10.01
CA TRP A 208 -12.32 16.53 -11.03
C TRP A 208 -12.34 15.70 -12.33
N GLU A 209 -13.35 14.84 -12.54
CA GLU A 209 -13.65 14.37 -13.88
C GLU A 209 -14.40 15.48 -14.62
N LEU A 210 -13.67 16.52 -15.03
CA LEU A 210 -14.07 17.40 -16.11
C LEU A 210 -13.79 16.63 -17.40
N ASP A 211 -14.84 16.01 -17.95
CA ASP A 211 -14.85 15.54 -19.32
C ASP A 211 -14.72 16.78 -20.24
N TRP A 212 -13.55 16.94 -20.81
CA TRP A 212 -13.37 17.81 -21.97
C TRP A 212 -13.88 17.02 -23.18
N ALA A 213 -15.14 17.27 -23.57
CA ALA A 213 -15.68 16.87 -24.86
C ALA A 213 -15.26 17.87 -25.92
#